data_cba95a10a02a881c226afa3438f79c37
#
_entry.id   cba95a10a02a881c226afa3438f79c37
#
_cell.length_a   1.000
_cell.length_b   1.000
_cell.length_c   1.000
_cell.angle_alpha   90.00
_cell.angle_beta   90.00
_cell.angle_gamma   90.00
#
_symmetry.space_group_name_H-M   'P 1'
#
loop_
_entity.id
_entity.type
_entity.pdbx_description
1 polymer ?
#
loop_
_entity_poly.entity_id
_entity_poly.type
_entity_poly.pdbx_seq_one_letter_code
_entity_poly.pdbx_strand_id
1 'polypeptide(L)'
;MNVPHKDTHNVMQAVMIYLGEKTEWADIKKVISKPAFKKDLMDFDKDHINDRKLKAVQRFTKLDEFNYAHMSKISEAAAALCTWVKAVEEYAQALKVVNPKLEKKRVAEEKVAGMVAELEAMENKYNSMMAELAALEEEFRILMDQMDIYKRTLEKLSLQIDRGEMLVSGLGGEKVR
;
A
#
# COMPACT_ATOMS: atom_id res chain seq x y z
N MET A 1 9.68 49.48 31.56
CA MET A 1 9.24 48.23 30.92
C MET A 1 10.26 47.15 31.24
N ASN A 2 9.90 46.11 31.98
CA ASN A 2 10.84 45.01 32.19
C ASN A 2 11.05 44.29 30.88
N VAL A 3 12.23 44.48 30.27
CA VAL A 3 12.69 43.73 29.12
C VAL A 3 13.19 42.38 29.67
N PRO A 4 12.77 41.23 29.13
CA PRO A 4 13.23 39.92 29.60
C PRO A 4 14.71 39.74 29.28
N HIS A 5 15.32 38.75 29.90
CA HIS A 5 16.66 38.29 29.49
C HIS A 5 16.60 37.92 27.99
N LYS A 6 17.63 38.28 27.26
CA LYS A 6 17.72 38.08 25.81
C LYS A 6 17.39 36.64 25.40
N ASP A 7 17.93 35.66 26.14
CA ASP A 7 17.74 34.24 25.83
C ASP A 7 16.31 33.77 26.08
N THR A 8 15.68 34.26 27.16
CA THR A 8 14.23 34.01 27.40
C THR A 8 13.38 34.62 26.27
N HIS A 9 13.74 35.79 25.78
CA HIS A 9 13.05 36.41 24.66
C HIS A 9 13.19 35.58 23.39
N ASN A 10 14.38 35.02 23.10
CA ASN A 10 14.61 34.14 21.96
C ASN A 10 13.74 32.88 22.01
N VAL A 11 13.62 32.24 23.19
CA VAL A 11 12.74 31.09 23.38
C VAL A 11 11.30 31.46 23.12
N MET A 12 10.83 32.58 23.68
CA MET A 12 9.46 33.01 23.49
C MET A 12 9.16 33.37 22.04
N GLN A 13 10.10 34.02 21.32
CA GLN A 13 9.95 34.27 19.88
C GLN A 13 9.82 32.97 19.08
N ALA A 14 10.62 31.95 19.40
CA ALA A 14 10.53 30.64 18.75
C ALA A 14 9.15 29.99 18.97
N VAL A 15 8.61 30.06 20.19
CA VAL A 15 7.26 29.55 20.52
C VAL A 15 6.20 30.32 19.72
N MET A 16 6.28 31.66 19.68
CA MET A 16 5.30 32.48 18.94
C MET A 16 5.32 32.21 17.45
N ILE A 17 6.50 31.93 16.85
CA ILE A 17 6.62 31.56 15.45
C ILE A 17 5.86 30.24 15.17
N TYR A 18 5.99 29.24 16.04
CA TYR A 18 5.22 28.00 15.89
C TYR A 18 3.72 28.23 16.01
N LEU A 19 3.28 28.98 17.02
CA LEU A 19 1.86 29.31 17.23
C LEU A 19 1.30 30.23 16.12
N GLY A 20 2.18 30.91 15.35
CA GLY A 20 1.76 31.87 14.31
C GLY A 20 1.37 33.22 14.86
N GLU A 21 1.84 33.54 16.06
CA GLU A 21 1.62 34.80 16.75
C GLU A 21 2.76 35.80 16.49
N LYS A 22 2.55 37.06 16.85
CA LYS A 22 3.57 38.12 16.71
C LYS A 22 4.72 37.94 17.70
N THR A 23 5.94 38.23 17.27
CA THR A 23 7.17 38.02 18.04
C THR A 23 7.62 39.25 18.86
N GLU A 24 6.86 40.32 18.80
CA GLU A 24 7.13 41.54 19.63
C GLU A 24 6.83 41.26 21.11
N TRP A 25 7.72 41.70 22.00
CA TRP A 25 7.57 41.40 23.43
C TRP A 25 6.23 41.84 24.03
N ALA A 26 5.68 42.98 23.56
CA ALA A 26 4.37 43.48 23.99
C ALA A 26 3.24 42.49 23.65
N ASP A 27 3.30 41.86 22.48
CA ASP A 27 2.31 40.89 22.03
C ASP A 27 2.54 39.49 22.66
N ILE A 28 3.79 39.07 22.83
CA ILE A 28 4.17 37.86 23.57
C ILE A 28 3.54 37.86 24.96
N LYS A 29 3.66 38.98 25.72
CA LYS A 29 3.05 39.12 27.05
C LYS A 29 1.55 38.88 27.02
N LYS A 30 0.84 39.44 26.02
CA LYS A 30 -0.62 39.25 25.89
C LYS A 30 -0.97 37.78 25.66
N VAL A 31 -0.19 37.07 24.85
CA VAL A 31 -0.42 35.64 24.53
C VAL A 31 -0.17 34.76 25.75
N ILE A 32 0.96 34.97 26.45
CA ILE A 32 1.30 34.20 27.67
C ILE A 32 0.30 34.41 28.79
N SER A 33 -0.29 35.60 28.91
CA SER A 33 -1.28 35.94 29.94
C SER A 33 -2.64 35.27 29.66
N LYS A 34 -2.88 34.72 28.49
CA LYS A 34 -4.14 34.00 28.18
C LYS A 34 -4.20 32.67 28.93
N PRO A 35 -5.32 32.34 29.59
CA PRO A 35 -5.51 31.01 30.21
C PRO A 35 -5.37 29.87 29.21
N ALA A 36 -5.67 30.12 27.94
CA ALA A 36 -5.60 29.15 26.85
C ALA A 36 -4.16 28.83 26.41
N PHE A 37 -3.15 29.66 26.75
CA PHE A 37 -1.78 29.49 26.25
C PHE A 37 -1.21 28.07 26.46
N LYS A 38 -1.43 27.49 27.65
CA LYS A 38 -0.99 26.13 27.96
C LYS A 38 -1.70 25.11 27.07
N LYS A 39 -2.99 25.31 26.82
CA LYS A 39 -3.79 24.44 25.94
C LYS A 39 -3.33 24.55 24.50
N ASP A 40 -3.07 25.75 24.01
CA ASP A 40 -2.58 26.01 22.67
C ASP A 40 -1.23 25.32 22.39
N LEU A 41 -0.35 25.21 23.40
CA LEU A 41 0.89 24.44 23.31
C LEU A 41 0.66 22.92 23.29
N MET A 42 -0.33 22.42 24.05
CA MET A 42 -0.63 20.99 24.13
C MET A 42 -1.33 20.50 22.87
N ASP A 43 -2.25 21.32 22.34
CA ASP A 43 -3.06 21.01 21.15
C ASP A 43 -2.35 21.45 19.85
N PHE A 44 -1.08 21.88 19.93
CA PHE A 44 -0.32 22.33 18.78
C PHE A 44 -0.19 21.24 17.71
N ASP A 45 -0.61 21.56 16.48
CA ASP A 45 -0.49 20.65 15.32
C ASP A 45 0.97 20.59 14.84
N LYS A 46 1.66 19.54 15.30
CA LYS A 46 3.07 19.27 14.97
C LYS A 46 3.23 18.55 13.63
N ASP A 47 2.15 18.03 13.06
CA ASP A 47 2.21 17.22 11.84
C ASP A 47 2.26 18.11 10.58
N HIS A 48 1.70 19.34 10.66
CA HIS A 48 1.60 20.28 9.53
C HIS A 48 2.42 21.56 9.74
N ILE A 49 3.67 21.42 10.15
CA ILE A 49 4.55 22.59 10.33
C ILE A 49 5.08 23.07 8.97
N ASN A 50 4.83 24.36 8.67
CA ASN A 50 5.35 24.99 7.46
C ASN A 50 6.89 25.12 7.52
N ASP A 51 7.56 24.82 6.41
CA ASP A 51 9.01 24.96 6.26
C ASP A 51 9.55 26.34 6.59
N ARG A 52 8.77 27.41 6.33
CA ARG A 52 9.15 28.78 6.70
C ARG A 52 9.23 28.95 8.21
N LYS A 53 8.26 28.41 8.96
CA LYS A 53 8.26 28.43 10.43
C LYS A 53 9.45 27.65 10.98
N LEU A 54 9.68 26.45 10.45
CA LEU A 54 10.79 25.60 10.87
C LEU A 54 12.13 26.30 10.66
N LYS A 55 12.40 26.86 9.47
CA LYS A 55 13.63 27.62 9.19
C LYS A 55 13.78 28.87 10.07
N ALA A 56 12.68 29.55 10.39
CA ALA A 56 12.72 30.71 11.26
C ALA A 56 13.09 30.33 12.70
N VAL A 57 12.58 29.21 13.21
CA VAL A 57 12.88 28.71 14.56
C VAL A 57 14.32 28.16 14.62
N GLN A 58 14.83 27.54 13.57
CA GLN A 58 16.21 27.03 13.49
C GLN A 58 17.29 28.10 13.72
N ARG A 59 16.96 29.38 13.53
CA ARG A 59 17.89 30.48 13.87
C ARG A 59 18.13 30.60 15.36
N PHE A 60 17.16 30.19 16.18
CA PHE A 60 17.24 30.23 17.64
C PHE A 60 17.80 28.91 18.18
N THR A 61 17.32 27.76 17.69
CA THR A 61 17.72 26.43 18.21
C THR A 61 19.20 26.10 17.95
N LYS A 62 19.82 26.77 16.97
CA LYS A 62 21.26 26.64 16.68
C LYS A 62 22.16 27.45 17.60
N LEU A 63 21.61 28.32 18.43
CA LEU A 63 22.41 29.07 19.40
C LEU A 63 22.84 28.14 20.54
N ASP A 64 24.10 28.26 20.97
CA ASP A 64 24.64 27.43 22.06
C ASP A 64 23.89 27.62 23.37
N GLU A 65 23.36 28.81 23.60
CA GLU A 65 22.56 29.18 24.78
C GLU A 65 21.14 28.59 24.72
N PHE A 66 20.68 28.13 23.56
CA PHE A 66 19.34 27.57 23.40
C PHE A 66 19.29 26.10 23.83
N ASN A 67 19.53 25.86 25.12
CA ASN A 67 19.48 24.54 25.74
C ASN A 67 18.90 24.59 27.16
N TYR A 68 18.39 23.45 27.64
CA TYR A 68 17.76 23.35 28.95
C TYR A 68 18.70 23.80 30.08
N ALA A 69 19.97 23.33 30.08
CA ALA A 69 20.91 23.57 31.15
C ALA A 69 21.30 25.06 31.29
N HIS A 70 21.33 25.83 30.20
CA HIS A 70 21.53 27.26 30.23
C HIS A 70 20.26 27.99 30.67
N MET A 71 19.12 27.61 30.06
CA MET A 71 17.84 28.29 30.32
C MET A 71 17.31 28.06 31.74
N SER A 72 17.52 26.92 32.36
CA SER A 72 17.09 26.61 33.73
C SER A 72 17.74 27.55 34.77
N LYS A 73 18.96 28.05 34.49
CA LYS A 73 19.63 29.03 35.34
C LYS A 73 18.95 30.43 35.31
N ILE A 74 18.20 30.71 34.26
CA ILE A 74 17.55 31.98 34.03
C ILE A 74 16.06 31.87 34.41
N SER A 75 15.37 30.86 33.91
CA SER A 75 13.96 30.58 34.15
C SER A 75 13.59 29.13 33.81
N GLU A 76 13.07 28.41 34.79
CA GLU A 76 12.63 27.03 34.62
C GLU A 76 11.49 26.93 33.59
N ALA A 77 10.57 27.89 33.58
CA ALA A 77 9.50 27.93 32.58
C ALA A 77 10.05 28.11 31.14
N ALA A 78 11.07 28.96 30.99
CA ALA A 78 11.69 29.17 29.69
C ALA A 78 12.53 27.92 29.26
N ALA A 79 13.13 27.19 30.19
CA ALA A 79 13.82 25.94 29.93
C ALA A 79 12.87 24.84 29.43
N ALA A 80 11.68 24.72 30.05
CA ALA A 80 10.64 23.80 29.59
C ALA A 80 10.16 24.13 28.17
N LEU A 81 9.93 25.41 27.86
CA LEU A 81 9.57 25.85 26.50
C LEU A 81 10.69 25.66 25.48
N CYS A 82 11.94 25.84 25.89
CA CYS A 82 13.11 25.55 25.06
C CYS A 82 13.13 24.05 24.66
N THR A 83 12.91 23.17 25.61
CA THR A 83 12.82 21.71 25.36
C THR A 83 11.66 21.38 24.41
N TRP A 84 10.49 21.99 24.63
CA TRP A 84 9.33 21.83 23.76
C TRP A 84 9.63 22.28 22.32
N VAL A 85 10.25 23.44 22.12
CA VAL A 85 10.63 23.95 20.79
C VAL A 85 11.57 22.99 20.08
N LYS A 86 12.59 22.46 20.78
CA LYS A 86 13.52 21.48 20.21
C LYS A 86 12.82 20.17 19.83
N ALA A 87 11.98 19.65 20.72
CA ALA A 87 11.22 18.43 20.45
C ALA A 87 10.32 18.57 19.22
N VAL A 88 9.65 19.72 19.06
CA VAL A 88 8.83 20.03 17.88
C VAL A 88 9.68 20.11 16.61
N GLU A 89 10.86 20.73 16.69
CA GLU A 89 11.79 20.79 15.56
C GLU A 89 12.29 19.39 15.14
N GLU A 90 12.74 18.59 16.08
CA GLU A 90 13.22 17.20 15.84
C GLU A 90 12.12 16.34 15.23
N TYR A 91 10.91 16.46 15.75
CA TYR A 91 9.73 15.77 15.23
C TYR A 91 9.44 16.15 13.78
N ALA A 92 9.43 17.47 13.48
CA ALA A 92 9.20 17.95 12.12
C ALA A 92 10.29 17.50 11.13
N GLN A 93 11.55 17.42 11.57
CA GLN A 93 12.64 16.89 10.76
C GLN A 93 12.49 15.39 10.51
N ALA A 94 12.10 14.62 11.53
CA ALA A 94 11.81 13.19 11.40
C ALA A 94 10.69 12.92 10.40
N LEU A 95 9.59 13.70 10.45
CA LEU A 95 8.48 13.58 9.50
C LEU A 95 8.90 13.80 8.05
N LYS A 96 9.81 14.72 7.78
CA LYS A 96 10.34 14.96 6.43
C LYS A 96 11.05 13.73 5.84
N VAL A 97 11.62 12.90 6.69
CA VAL A 97 12.28 11.64 6.28
C VAL A 97 11.29 10.48 6.21
N VAL A 98 10.34 10.45 7.14
CA VAL A 98 9.38 9.36 7.29
C VAL A 98 8.27 9.43 6.24
N ASN A 99 7.68 10.63 6.02
CA ASN A 99 6.55 10.79 5.11
C ASN A 99 6.82 10.28 3.67
N PRO A 100 7.96 10.60 3.01
CA PRO A 100 8.22 10.06 1.69
C PRO A 100 8.43 8.53 1.67
N LYS A 101 8.88 7.95 2.79
CA LYS A 101 9.02 6.48 2.93
C LYS A 101 7.65 5.81 3.09
N LEU A 102 6.76 6.42 3.88
CA LEU A 102 5.38 5.94 4.05
C LEU A 102 4.61 6.00 2.72
N GLU A 103 4.77 7.08 1.95
CA GLU A 103 4.13 7.20 0.65
C GLU A 103 4.66 6.15 -0.35
N LYS A 104 5.97 5.91 -0.38
CA LYS A 104 6.54 4.83 -1.21
C LYS A 104 6.01 3.45 -0.79
N LYS A 105 5.87 3.22 0.51
CA LYS A 105 5.29 1.98 1.04
C LYS A 105 3.85 1.82 0.57
N ARG A 106 3.00 2.87 0.71
CA ARG A 106 1.60 2.84 0.28
C ARG A 106 1.46 2.51 -1.20
N VAL A 107 2.24 3.19 -2.06
CA VAL A 107 2.25 2.93 -3.51
C VAL A 107 2.71 1.50 -3.83
N ALA A 108 3.70 0.97 -3.10
CA ALA A 108 4.15 -0.40 -3.28
C ALA A 108 3.07 -1.41 -2.85
N GLU A 109 2.38 -1.17 -1.74
CA GLU A 109 1.28 -2.02 -1.26
C GLU A 109 0.10 -2.03 -2.24
N GLU A 110 -0.28 -0.88 -2.81
CA GLU A 110 -1.31 -0.79 -3.84
C GLU A 110 -0.93 -1.58 -5.10
N LYS A 111 0.34 -1.48 -5.52
CA LYS A 111 0.84 -2.24 -6.67
C LYS A 111 0.81 -3.75 -6.41
N VAL A 112 1.24 -4.19 -5.24
CA VAL A 112 1.17 -5.61 -4.84
C VAL A 112 -0.27 -6.10 -4.82
N ALA A 113 -1.20 -5.33 -4.26
CA ALA A 113 -2.62 -5.69 -4.24
C ALA A 113 -3.19 -5.85 -5.67
N GLY A 114 -2.82 -4.95 -6.59
CA GLY A 114 -3.19 -5.07 -8.00
C GLY A 114 -2.64 -6.35 -8.65
N MET A 115 -1.36 -6.65 -8.43
CA MET A 115 -0.72 -7.86 -8.97
C MET A 115 -1.33 -9.15 -8.41
N VAL A 116 -1.72 -9.17 -7.14
CA VAL A 116 -2.41 -10.32 -6.52
C VAL A 116 -3.78 -10.54 -7.18
N ALA A 117 -4.54 -9.47 -7.40
CA ALA A 117 -5.84 -9.58 -8.07
C ALA A 117 -5.71 -10.09 -9.53
N GLU A 118 -4.68 -9.65 -10.27
CA GLU A 118 -4.39 -10.15 -11.60
C GLU A 118 -4.01 -11.64 -11.58
N LEU A 119 -3.21 -12.06 -10.60
CA LEU A 119 -2.82 -13.45 -10.43
C LEU A 119 -4.03 -14.34 -10.15
N GLU A 120 -4.91 -13.95 -9.24
CA GLU A 120 -6.16 -14.68 -8.94
C GLU A 120 -7.05 -14.82 -10.20
N ALA A 121 -7.16 -13.75 -10.99
CA ALA A 121 -7.91 -13.78 -12.24
C ALA A 121 -7.29 -14.77 -13.26
N MET A 122 -5.96 -14.80 -13.36
CA MET A 122 -5.26 -15.74 -14.24
C MET A 122 -5.39 -17.18 -13.76
N GLU A 123 -5.30 -17.44 -12.45
CA GLU A 123 -5.49 -18.76 -11.85
C GLU A 123 -6.91 -19.30 -12.11
N ASN A 124 -7.92 -18.44 -11.94
CA ASN A 124 -9.31 -18.80 -12.24
C ASN A 124 -9.50 -19.17 -13.71
N LYS A 125 -8.91 -18.39 -14.63
CA LYS A 125 -8.93 -18.67 -16.06
C LYS A 125 -8.20 -19.99 -16.39
N TYR A 126 -7.04 -20.22 -15.80
CA TYR A 126 -6.30 -21.47 -15.97
C TYR A 126 -7.11 -22.67 -15.50
N ASN A 127 -7.73 -22.60 -14.33
CA ASN A 127 -8.56 -23.66 -13.80
C ASN A 127 -9.78 -23.95 -14.69
N SER A 128 -10.41 -22.90 -15.25
CA SER A 128 -11.51 -23.05 -16.22
C SER A 128 -11.03 -23.79 -17.48
N MET A 129 -9.89 -23.38 -18.04
CA MET A 129 -9.33 -24.02 -19.24
C MET A 129 -8.93 -25.48 -18.98
N MET A 130 -8.40 -25.79 -17.79
CA MET A 130 -8.08 -27.17 -17.40
C MET A 130 -9.33 -28.03 -17.27
N ALA A 131 -10.42 -27.49 -16.75
CA ALA A 131 -11.70 -28.20 -16.69
C ALA A 131 -12.29 -28.46 -18.09
N GLU A 132 -12.22 -27.48 -18.99
CA GLU A 132 -12.65 -27.64 -20.40
C GLU A 132 -11.79 -28.71 -21.11
N LEU A 133 -10.47 -28.70 -20.90
CA LEU A 133 -9.57 -29.69 -21.47
C LEU A 133 -9.93 -31.13 -21.00
N ALA A 134 -10.14 -31.27 -19.69
CA ALA A 134 -10.54 -32.59 -19.14
C ALA A 134 -11.88 -33.08 -19.72
N ALA A 135 -12.84 -32.19 -19.94
CA ALA A 135 -14.12 -32.53 -20.58
C ALA A 135 -13.94 -32.96 -22.04
N LEU A 136 -13.09 -32.25 -22.80
CA LEU A 136 -12.77 -32.61 -24.19
C LEU A 136 -12.01 -33.95 -24.29
N GLU A 137 -11.09 -34.20 -23.38
CA GLU A 137 -10.36 -35.50 -23.31
C GLU A 137 -11.32 -36.68 -23.07
N GLU A 138 -12.31 -36.52 -22.19
CA GLU A 138 -13.32 -37.50 -21.94
C GLU A 138 -14.24 -37.71 -23.15
N GLU A 139 -14.68 -36.64 -23.81
CA GLU A 139 -15.47 -36.75 -25.04
C GLU A 139 -14.68 -37.45 -26.16
N PHE A 140 -13.41 -37.13 -26.32
CA PHE A 140 -12.53 -37.78 -27.28
C PHE A 140 -12.43 -39.31 -26.99
N ARG A 141 -12.28 -39.67 -25.72
CA ARG A 141 -12.22 -41.09 -25.31
C ARG A 141 -13.50 -41.83 -25.69
N ILE A 142 -14.68 -41.21 -25.43
CA ILE A 142 -15.96 -41.79 -25.79
C ILE A 142 -16.09 -42.00 -27.31
N LEU A 143 -15.68 -41.00 -28.10
CA LEU A 143 -15.71 -41.08 -29.57
C LEU A 143 -14.77 -42.15 -30.11
N MET A 144 -13.59 -42.33 -29.52
CA MET A 144 -12.68 -43.43 -29.90
C MET A 144 -13.28 -44.77 -29.60
N ASP A 145 -13.89 -44.99 -28.45
CA ASP A 145 -14.59 -46.23 -28.10
C ASP A 145 -15.73 -46.54 -29.09
N GLN A 146 -16.52 -45.52 -29.47
CA GLN A 146 -17.57 -45.67 -30.47
C GLN A 146 -17.00 -46.06 -31.84
N MET A 147 -15.91 -45.42 -32.25
CA MET A 147 -15.24 -45.72 -33.51
C MET A 147 -14.75 -47.18 -33.57
N ASP A 148 -14.22 -47.70 -32.47
CA ASP A 148 -13.78 -49.09 -32.38
C ASP A 148 -14.98 -50.09 -32.47
N ILE A 149 -16.11 -49.75 -31.86
CA ILE A 149 -17.35 -50.52 -31.99
C ILE A 149 -17.81 -50.53 -33.45
N TYR A 150 -17.83 -49.41 -34.14
CA TYR A 150 -18.18 -49.34 -35.56
C TYR A 150 -17.24 -50.16 -36.44
N LYS A 151 -15.94 -50.06 -36.23
CA LYS A 151 -14.96 -50.90 -36.96
C LYS A 151 -15.23 -52.39 -36.83
N ARG A 152 -15.44 -52.85 -35.59
CA ARG A 152 -15.78 -54.28 -35.33
C ARG A 152 -17.09 -54.68 -35.99
N THR A 153 -18.08 -53.79 -36.04
CA THR A 153 -19.38 -54.01 -36.67
C THR A 153 -19.21 -54.11 -38.19
N LEU A 154 -18.43 -53.21 -38.81
CA LEU A 154 -18.11 -53.27 -40.25
C LEU A 154 -17.38 -54.54 -40.61
N GLU A 155 -16.41 -54.99 -39.84
CA GLU A 155 -15.71 -56.24 -40.06
C GLU A 155 -16.68 -57.45 -40.03
N LYS A 156 -17.60 -57.49 -39.05
CA LYS A 156 -18.62 -58.54 -38.98
C LYS A 156 -19.55 -58.54 -40.19
N LEU A 157 -20.02 -57.35 -40.62
CA LEU A 157 -20.89 -57.21 -41.80
C LEU A 157 -20.16 -57.61 -43.07
N SER A 158 -18.89 -57.25 -43.24
CA SER A 158 -18.08 -57.69 -44.38
C SER A 158 -18.00 -59.19 -44.46
N LEU A 159 -17.68 -59.86 -43.34
CA LEU A 159 -17.65 -61.33 -43.26
C LEU A 159 -19.01 -61.99 -43.56
N GLN A 160 -20.14 -61.36 -43.16
CA GLN A 160 -21.45 -61.82 -43.47
C GLN A 160 -21.80 -61.74 -44.96
N ILE A 161 -21.41 -60.60 -45.61
CA ILE A 161 -21.54 -60.38 -47.05
C ILE A 161 -20.75 -61.41 -47.80
N ASP A 162 -19.48 -61.58 -47.48
CA ASP A 162 -18.59 -62.64 -48.13
C ASP A 162 -19.18 -64.01 -48.05
N ARG A 163 -19.73 -64.36 -46.87
CA ARG A 163 -20.42 -65.69 -46.70
C ARG A 163 -21.71 -65.76 -47.51
N GLY A 164 -22.47 -64.71 -47.60
CA GLY A 164 -23.70 -64.59 -48.43
C GLY A 164 -23.37 -64.77 -49.92
N GLU A 165 -22.32 -64.13 -50.41
CA GLU A 165 -21.85 -64.21 -51.76
C GLU A 165 -21.40 -65.65 -52.11
N MET A 166 -20.63 -66.32 -51.19
CA MET A 166 -20.24 -67.73 -51.36
C MET A 166 -21.49 -68.61 -51.43
N LEU A 167 -22.52 -68.43 -50.62
CA LEU A 167 -23.74 -69.18 -50.66
C LEU A 167 -24.49 -68.96 -51.95
N VAL A 168 -24.65 -67.75 -52.42
CA VAL A 168 -25.32 -67.46 -53.69
C VAL A 168 -24.60 -68.05 -54.88
N SER A 169 -23.28 -67.97 -54.93
CA SER A 169 -22.47 -68.58 -55.99
C SER A 169 -22.50 -70.04 -55.95
N GLY A 170 -22.49 -70.67 -54.78
CA GLY A 170 -22.62 -72.17 -54.63
C GLY A 170 -24.01 -72.68 -55.10
N LEU A 171 -25.10 -71.97 -54.74
CA LEU A 171 -26.47 -72.35 -55.19
C LEU A 171 -26.70 -72.07 -56.68
N GLY A 172 -26.01 -71.05 -57.25
CA GLY A 172 -26.04 -70.76 -58.69
C GLY A 172 -25.41 -71.92 -59.54
N GLY A 173 -24.37 -72.58 -59.01
CA GLY A 173 -23.74 -73.71 -59.65
C GLY A 173 -24.58 -75.03 -59.64
N GLU A 174 -25.53 -75.15 -58.75
CA GLU A 174 -26.36 -76.36 -58.65
C GLU A 174 -27.63 -76.29 -59.55
N LYS A 175 -28.00 -75.08 -60.07
CA LYS A 175 -29.12 -74.94 -61.01
C LYS A 175 -28.79 -75.19 -62.47
N VAL A 176 -27.58 -75.58 -62.78
CA VAL A 176 -27.06 -75.84 -64.16
C VAL A 176 -26.70 -77.31 -64.34
N ARG A 177 -27.23 -78.23 -63.54
CA ARG A 177 -27.18 -79.65 -63.77
C ARG A 177 -28.56 -80.25 -64.05
#